data_7c7a9c5befae6a4a69bd8f46af9c0dab
#
_entry.id   7c7a9c5befae6a4a69bd8f46af9c0dab
#
_cell.length_a   1.000
_cell.length_b   1.000
_cell.length_c   1.000
_cell.angle_alpha   90.00
_cell.angle_beta   90.00
_cell.angle_gamma   90.00
#
_symmetry.space_group_name_H-M   'P 1'
#
loop_
_entity.id
_entity.type
_entity.pdbx_description
1 polymer ?
#
loop_
_entity_poly.entity_id
_entity_poly.type
_entity_poly.pdbx_seq_one_letter_code
_entity_poly.pdbx_strand_id
1 'polypeptide(L)'
;PNLRFTSTAHVSFGGTTESHIAEIVYYVQAADNGHYLLRRADNLYPYEEFEENANDPVLCENLKSLTFNYYDREGTEYEIWDSDAEDFGYATPAAIGITLELTSGTDSLWFKTMVTLPVYREKQK
;
A
#
# COMPACT_ATOMS: atom_id res chain seq x y z
N PRO A 1 6.70 -3.88 -5.40
CA PRO A 1 5.64 -4.27 -4.45
C PRO A 1 4.45 -3.34 -4.52
N ASN A 2 3.29 -3.88 -4.33
CA ASN A 2 2.03 -3.14 -4.28
C ASN A 2 1.32 -3.42 -2.97
N LEU A 3 0.71 -2.39 -2.41
CA LEU A 3 -0.20 -2.54 -1.28
C LEU A 3 -1.56 -2.03 -1.70
N ARG A 4 -2.59 -2.89 -1.61
CA ARG A 4 -3.96 -2.55 -1.99
C ARG A 4 -4.92 -2.81 -0.82
N PHE A 5 -5.78 -1.84 -0.55
CA PHE A 5 -6.79 -1.95 0.50
C PHE A 5 -7.93 -0.99 0.22
N THR A 6 -9.04 -1.12 0.95
CA THR A 6 -10.16 -0.19 0.87
C THR A 6 -10.17 0.75 2.06
N SER A 7 -10.60 1.97 1.83
CA SER A 7 -10.64 2.99 2.89
C SER A 7 -11.68 4.07 2.57
N THR A 8 -12.20 4.69 3.61
CA THR A 8 -13.01 5.90 3.48
C THR A 8 -12.14 7.16 3.45
N ALA A 9 -10.87 7.05 3.83
CA ALA A 9 -9.92 8.15 3.84
C ALA A 9 -9.24 8.30 2.48
N HIS A 10 -10.00 8.69 1.46
CA HIS A 10 -9.49 8.88 0.10
C HIS A 10 -9.43 10.36 -0.27
N VAL A 11 -8.63 10.64 -1.29
CA VAL A 11 -8.51 11.99 -1.86
C VAL A 11 -9.41 12.06 -3.10
N SER A 12 -10.31 13.04 -3.13
CA SER A 12 -11.17 13.27 -4.28
C SER A 12 -10.66 14.49 -5.06
N PHE A 13 -10.23 14.25 -6.29
CA PHE A 13 -9.89 15.31 -7.22
C PHE A 13 -11.09 15.53 -8.15
N GLY A 14 -11.70 16.70 -8.14
CA GLY A 14 -12.79 17.04 -9.04
C GLY A 14 -14.10 17.44 -8.39
N GLY A 15 -14.11 17.74 -7.11
CA GLY A 15 -15.20 18.45 -6.46
C GLY A 15 -16.42 17.65 -6.06
N THR A 16 -16.40 16.33 -6.15
CA THR A 16 -17.44 15.50 -5.54
C THR A 16 -17.02 15.12 -4.15
N THR A 17 -17.80 15.54 -3.17
CA THR A 17 -17.55 15.29 -1.76
C THR A 17 -18.25 14.05 -1.23
N GLU A 18 -18.56 13.11 -2.09
CA GLU A 18 -19.23 11.90 -1.68
C GLU A 18 -18.26 10.98 -0.94
N SER A 19 -18.63 10.63 0.30
CA SER A 19 -17.84 9.74 1.13
C SER A 19 -18.08 8.29 0.72
N HIS A 20 -17.45 7.87 -0.35
CA HIS A 20 -17.49 6.47 -0.77
C HIS A 20 -16.23 5.76 -0.30
N ILE A 21 -16.34 4.44 -0.17
CA ILE A 21 -15.18 3.60 0.06
C ILE A 21 -14.36 3.56 -1.23
N ALA A 22 -13.09 3.90 -1.15
CA ALA A 22 -12.17 3.82 -2.27
C ALA A 22 -11.24 2.63 -2.13
N GLU A 23 -10.83 2.08 -3.25
CA GLU A 23 -9.71 1.14 -3.29
C GLU A 23 -8.43 1.97 -3.39
N ILE A 24 -7.56 1.83 -2.41
CA ILE A 24 -6.28 2.53 -2.36
C ILE A 24 -5.20 1.56 -2.80
N VAL A 25 -4.36 1.98 -3.75
CA VAL A 25 -3.22 1.20 -4.20
C VAL A 25 -1.96 2.05 -4.06
N TYR A 26 -1.02 1.59 -3.25
CA TYR A 26 0.33 2.12 -3.23
C TYR A 26 1.18 1.27 -4.15
N TYR A 27 1.88 1.88 -5.09
CA TYR A 27 2.69 1.15 -6.03
C TYR A 27 3.99 1.87 -6.35
N VAL A 28 4.96 1.10 -6.80
CA VAL A 28 6.30 1.57 -7.14
C VAL A 28 6.43 1.60 -8.65
N GLN A 29 6.91 2.73 -9.17
CA GLN A 29 7.11 2.93 -10.60
C GLN A 29 8.57 3.29 -10.86
N ALA A 30 9.16 2.69 -11.89
CA ALA A 30 10.53 3.01 -12.29
C ALA A 30 10.60 4.44 -12.84
N ALA A 31 11.64 5.16 -12.43
CA ALA A 31 11.94 6.51 -12.94
C ALA A 31 13.16 6.46 -13.88
N ASP A 32 13.36 7.53 -14.64
CA ASP A 32 14.41 7.60 -15.65
C ASP A 32 15.82 7.55 -15.07
N ASN A 33 16.00 7.90 -13.82
CA ASN A 33 17.31 7.98 -13.15
C ASN A 33 17.78 6.67 -12.52
N GLY A 34 17.10 5.57 -12.79
CA GLY A 34 17.42 4.27 -12.18
C GLY A 34 16.86 4.07 -10.77
N HIS A 35 16.19 5.07 -10.22
CA HIS A 35 15.48 4.97 -8.95
C HIS A 35 14.00 4.76 -9.20
N TYR A 36 13.22 4.74 -8.12
CA TYR A 36 11.79 4.48 -8.20
C TYR A 36 10.99 5.63 -7.59
N LEU A 37 9.74 5.71 -7.98
CA LEU A 37 8.75 6.61 -7.40
C LEU A 37 7.73 5.77 -6.63
N LEU A 38 7.29 6.27 -5.49
CA LEU A 38 6.14 5.70 -4.79
C LEU A 38 4.92 6.55 -5.13
N ARG A 39 3.91 5.91 -5.69
CA ARG A 39 2.66 6.56 -6.08
C ARG A 39 1.48 5.96 -5.33
N ARG A 40 0.41 6.73 -5.27
CA ARG A 40 -0.86 6.31 -4.69
C ARG A 40 -1.99 6.52 -5.71
N ALA A 41 -2.75 5.48 -5.95
CA ALA A 41 -3.99 5.55 -6.73
C ALA A 41 -5.19 5.42 -5.81
N ASP A 42 -6.17 6.31 -5.97
CA ASP A 42 -7.45 6.23 -5.28
C ASP A 42 -8.50 5.86 -6.32
N ASN A 43 -8.96 4.60 -6.27
CA ASN A 43 -9.90 4.05 -7.24
C ASN A 43 -11.31 4.10 -6.65
N LEU A 44 -12.15 4.95 -7.23
CA LEU A 44 -13.53 5.12 -6.78
C LEU A 44 -14.48 4.17 -7.52
N TYR A 45 -15.68 4.00 -6.96
CA TYR A 45 -16.73 3.23 -7.62
C TYR A 45 -17.06 3.83 -8.99
N PRO A 46 -17.27 3.02 -10.03
CA PRO A 46 -17.26 1.55 -10.08
C PRO A 46 -15.84 0.98 -10.19
N TYR A 47 -15.35 0.33 -9.20
CA TYR A 47 -13.97 -0.14 -9.08
C TYR A 47 -13.46 -0.90 -10.31
N GLU A 48 -12.96 -0.17 -11.29
CA GLU A 48 -12.35 -0.75 -12.47
C GLU A 48 -11.02 -1.38 -12.10
N GLU A 49 -10.54 -2.26 -12.96
CA GLU A 49 -9.24 -2.89 -12.75
C GLU A 49 -8.15 -1.83 -12.63
N PHE A 50 -7.27 -1.98 -11.64
CA PHE A 50 -6.21 -1.02 -11.39
C PHE A 50 -5.27 -0.89 -12.59
N GLU A 51 -5.02 0.35 -13.00
CA GLU A 51 -4.00 0.69 -13.99
C GLU A 51 -3.18 1.87 -13.46
N GLU A 52 -1.87 1.82 -13.72
CA GLU A 52 -0.99 2.94 -13.37
C GLU A 52 -1.35 4.16 -14.20
N ASN A 53 -1.42 5.31 -13.55
CA ASN A 53 -1.83 6.56 -14.20
C ASN A 53 -0.81 7.64 -13.89
N ALA A 54 -0.42 8.40 -14.94
CA ALA A 54 0.53 9.50 -14.80
C ALA A 54 0.04 10.63 -13.89
N ASN A 55 -1.27 10.69 -13.65
CA ASN A 55 -1.88 11.68 -12.76
C ASN A 55 -1.93 11.24 -11.30
N ASP A 56 -1.57 10.00 -10.99
CA ASP A 56 -1.52 9.53 -9.61
C ASP A 56 -0.45 10.32 -8.83
N PRO A 57 -0.78 10.79 -7.62
CA PRO A 57 0.18 11.54 -6.82
C PRO A 57 1.46 10.76 -6.55
N VAL A 58 2.59 11.46 -6.66
CA VAL A 58 3.89 10.94 -6.25
C VAL A 58 4.10 11.28 -4.78
N LEU A 59 4.24 10.25 -3.94
CA LEU A 59 4.44 10.42 -2.51
C LEU A 59 5.91 10.53 -2.14
N CYS A 60 6.76 9.86 -2.92
CA CYS A 60 8.18 9.77 -2.60
C CYS A 60 8.99 9.58 -3.88
N GLU A 61 10.09 10.32 -3.99
CA GLU A 61 11.06 10.21 -5.08
C GLU A 61 12.37 9.62 -4.56
N ASN A 62 13.24 9.22 -5.47
CA ASN A 62 14.56 8.65 -5.14
C ASN A 62 14.48 7.41 -4.24
N LEU A 63 13.42 6.64 -4.44
CA LEU A 63 13.22 5.40 -3.73
C LEU A 63 14.15 4.33 -4.30
N LYS A 64 14.94 3.69 -3.46
CA LYS A 64 15.80 2.59 -3.85
C LYS A 64 15.12 1.25 -3.64
N SER A 65 14.40 1.11 -2.54
CA SER A 65 13.63 -0.10 -2.25
C SER A 65 12.44 0.20 -1.33
N LEU A 66 11.43 -0.63 -1.45
CA LEU A 66 10.23 -0.59 -0.60
C LEU A 66 9.81 -2.03 -0.33
N THR A 67 9.62 -2.36 0.92
CA THR A 67 9.19 -3.69 1.35
C THR A 67 8.02 -3.58 2.29
N PHE A 68 7.00 -4.40 2.06
CA PHE A 68 5.88 -4.57 2.97
C PHE A 68 5.98 -5.94 3.63
N ASN A 69 5.79 -5.96 4.95
CA ASN A 69 5.70 -7.20 5.70
C ASN A 69 4.36 -7.21 6.43
N TYR A 70 3.75 -8.37 6.54
CA TYR A 70 2.41 -8.51 7.09
C TYR A 70 2.48 -9.40 8.32
N TYR A 71 1.72 -9.04 9.35
CA TYR A 71 1.73 -9.76 10.62
C TYR A 71 0.32 -10.21 10.95
N ASP A 72 0.17 -11.46 11.38
CA ASP A 72 -1.09 -11.94 11.91
C ASP A 72 -1.21 -11.59 13.40
N ARG A 73 -2.30 -12.01 14.04
CA ARG A 73 -2.52 -11.71 15.45
C ARG A 73 -1.53 -12.35 16.40
N GLU A 74 -0.96 -13.49 15.99
CA GLU A 74 0.04 -14.20 16.75
C GLU A 74 1.44 -13.60 16.58
N GLY A 75 1.59 -12.59 15.70
CA GLY A 75 2.85 -11.94 15.43
C GLY A 75 3.71 -12.65 14.40
N THR A 76 3.14 -13.63 13.69
CA THR A 76 3.86 -14.30 12.60
C THR A 76 3.98 -13.37 11.40
N GLU A 77 5.18 -13.29 10.86
CA GLU A 77 5.52 -12.42 9.74
C GLU A 77 5.36 -13.14 8.40
N TYR A 78 4.77 -12.43 7.43
CA TYR A 78 4.58 -12.91 6.06
C TYR A 78 5.08 -11.87 5.07
N GLU A 79 5.70 -12.32 3.99
CA GLU A 79 6.18 -11.43 2.92
C GLU A 79 5.06 -11.04 1.96
N ILE A 80 4.02 -11.86 1.85
CA ILE A 80 2.84 -11.58 1.05
C ILE A 80 1.58 -11.82 1.89
N TRP A 81 0.50 -11.17 1.52
CA TRP A 81 -0.79 -11.37 2.18
C TRP A 81 -1.92 -11.15 1.18
N ASP A 82 -2.88 -12.06 1.16
CA ASP A 82 -4.08 -11.95 0.35
C ASP A 82 -5.29 -12.26 1.23
N SER A 83 -6.04 -11.22 1.58
CA SER A 83 -7.22 -11.34 2.45
C SER A 83 -8.40 -12.03 1.76
N ASP A 84 -8.31 -12.26 0.46
CA ASP A 84 -9.33 -12.98 -0.30
C ASP A 84 -8.97 -14.45 -0.52
N ALA A 85 -7.84 -14.88 0.03
CA ALA A 85 -7.36 -16.24 -0.15
C ALA A 85 -7.66 -17.14 1.06
N GLU A 86 -8.03 -18.38 0.79
CA GLU A 86 -8.27 -19.40 1.81
C GLU A 86 -7.03 -19.65 2.67
N ASP A 87 -5.84 -19.60 2.06
CA ASP A 87 -4.56 -19.82 2.75
C ASP A 87 -4.36 -18.87 3.94
N PHE A 88 -4.97 -17.68 3.88
CA PHE A 88 -4.92 -16.69 4.96
C PHE A 88 -6.22 -16.68 5.78
N GLY A 89 -7.10 -17.66 5.59
CA GLY A 89 -8.38 -17.76 6.30
C GLY A 89 -9.29 -16.55 6.04
N TYR A 90 -9.13 -15.88 4.90
CA TYR A 90 -9.86 -14.67 4.53
C TYR A 90 -9.71 -13.55 5.55
N ALA A 91 -8.68 -13.60 6.37
CA ALA A 91 -8.43 -12.59 7.39
C ALA A 91 -7.71 -11.38 6.82
N THR A 92 -7.86 -10.23 7.48
CA THR A 92 -6.98 -9.10 7.25
C THR A 92 -5.72 -9.27 8.10
N PRO A 93 -4.56 -8.70 7.70
CA PRO A 93 -3.42 -8.71 8.61
C PRO A 93 -3.72 -7.83 9.83
N ALA A 94 -3.10 -8.14 10.95
CA ALA A 94 -3.24 -7.33 12.17
C ALA A 94 -2.39 -6.08 12.10
N ALA A 95 -1.23 -6.16 11.42
CA ALA A 95 -0.32 -5.05 11.24
C ALA A 95 0.45 -5.19 9.93
N ILE A 96 0.92 -4.06 9.41
CA ILE A 96 1.74 -3.99 8.21
C ILE A 96 3.03 -3.26 8.56
N GLY A 97 4.17 -3.91 8.32
CA GLY A 97 5.48 -3.29 8.42
C GLY A 97 5.87 -2.68 7.08
N ILE A 98 6.41 -1.48 7.11
CA ILE A 98 6.85 -0.76 5.91
C ILE A 98 8.32 -0.42 6.11
N THR A 99 9.15 -0.86 5.18
CA THR A 99 10.57 -0.54 5.16
C THR A 99 10.90 0.10 3.83
N LEU A 100 11.48 1.29 3.86
CA LEU A 100 11.91 1.94 2.64
C LEU A 100 13.34 2.47 2.75
N GLU A 101 14.02 2.44 1.63
CA GLU A 101 15.36 2.97 1.48
C GLU A 101 15.33 4.07 0.44
N LEU A 102 15.78 5.26 0.85
CA LEU A 102 15.89 6.42 -0.05
C LEU A 102 17.36 6.68 -0.33
N THR A 103 17.64 7.13 -1.55
CA THR A 103 18.98 7.56 -1.93
C THR A 103 19.12 9.06 -1.69
N SER A 104 20.21 9.46 -1.01
CA SER A 104 20.58 10.86 -0.81
C SER A 104 22.05 11.02 -1.20
N GLY A 105 22.29 11.46 -2.46
CA GLY A 105 23.65 11.49 -3.01
C GLY A 105 24.26 10.10 -3.09
N THR A 106 25.36 9.87 -2.36
CA THR A 106 25.99 8.55 -2.25
C THR A 106 25.52 7.76 -1.04
N ASP A 107 24.69 8.39 -0.19
CA ASP A 107 24.22 7.78 1.05
C ASP A 107 22.82 7.18 0.88
N SER A 108 22.52 6.23 1.74
CA SER A 108 21.19 5.65 1.84
C SER A 108 20.57 6.00 3.18
N LEU A 109 19.27 6.34 3.16
CA LEU A 109 18.48 6.60 4.35
C LEU A 109 17.42 5.50 4.48
N TRP A 110 17.39 4.85 5.63
CA TRP A 110 16.45 3.78 5.92
C TRP A 110 15.36 4.27 6.85
N PHE A 111 14.11 3.96 6.48
CA PHE A 111 12.94 4.24 7.32
C PHE A 111 12.18 2.94 7.51
N LYS A 112 11.80 2.68 8.75
CA LYS A 112 11.03 1.49 9.10
C LYS A 112 9.91 1.88 10.04
N THR A 113 8.70 1.47 9.71
CA THR A 113 7.53 1.74 10.54
C THR A 113 6.59 0.56 10.52
N MET A 114 5.67 0.52 11.46
CA MET A 114 4.64 -0.49 11.54
C MET A 114 3.29 0.17 11.80
N VAL A 115 2.29 -0.25 11.05
CA VAL A 115 0.93 0.25 11.18
C VAL A 115 0.04 -0.89 11.65
N THR A 116 -0.59 -0.70 12.81
CA THR A 116 -1.60 -1.63 13.31
C THR A 116 -2.94 -1.27 12.67
N LEU A 117 -3.62 -2.26 12.11
CA LEU A 117 -4.90 -2.02 11.46
C LEU A 117 -6.00 -1.91 12.51
N PRO A 118 -6.78 -0.83 12.49
CA PRO A 118 -7.86 -0.63 13.47
C PRO A 118 -9.07 -1.53 13.22
N VAL A 119 -9.23 -2.02 11.99
CA VAL A 119 -10.30 -2.93 11.61
C VAL A 119 -9.68 -4.26 11.25
N TYR A 120 -10.14 -5.32 11.88
CA TYR A 120 -9.59 -6.64 11.73
C TYR A 120 -10.69 -7.65 11.44
N ARG A 121 -10.52 -8.41 10.36
CA ARG A 121 -11.37 -9.55 10.04
C ARG A 121 -10.64 -10.82 10.46
N GLU A 122 -11.24 -11.58 11.36
CA GLU A 122 -10.64 -12.81 11.87
C GLU A 122 -10.61 -13.91 10.82
N LYS A 123 -9.70 -14.86 11.02
CA LYS A 123 -9.61 -16.04 10.16
C LYS A 123 -10.92 -16.83 10.23
N GLN A 124 -11.40 -17.21 9.07
CA GLN A 124 -12.58 -18.05 8.95
C GLN A 124 -12.17 -19.51 8.96
N LYS A 125 -12.93 -20.32 9.68
CA LYS A 125 -12.68 -21.74 9.79
C LYS A 125 -13.36 -22.51 8.67
#